data_46e97c53e156b0a7ccac7efd5e815c2e
#
_entry.id   46e97c53e156b0a7ccac7efd5e815c2e
#
_cell.length_a   1.000
_cell.length_b   1.000
_cell.length_c   1.000
_cell.angle_alpha   90.00
_cell.angle_beta   90.00
_cell.angle_gamma   90.00
#
_symmetry.space_group_name_H-M   'P 1'
#
loop_
_entity.id
_entity.type
_entity.pdbx_description
1 polymer ?
#
loop_
_entity_poly.entity_id
_entity_poly.type
_entity_poly.pdbx_seq_one_letter_code
_entity_poly.pdbx_strand_id
1 'polypeptide(L)'
;IGVESRSDPLGNLVAHFPGYGPRVMLFTHMDQLGFIVRKIEVDGLIRLERLGGVPERALAAQDVLICVGEGQDVSGVIANKSHHATTALEKYQVTPYAELYVDTGLSCAAEVEAAGIRIGAAVVYAPQAAALNDDRICGTSVDDRAGCAVLLEVARSLKNRTSGPPVDIAFTVLEEFNLRGALPLAQKLLPDIAIQLDLMLATDTPDMEARGEMVLGGGPGMSLYSFHGRGTLNGVIPHPAMVDLFERAATAENIPLQRSAQVGVLTDLSYVQLVGEGVASVDMGFPMRYSHSARELCDLGDLVSLAQLLLAALGQIGPKFSLNRDDYT
;
A
#
# COMPACT_ATOMS: atom_id res chain seq x y z
N ILE A 1 -21.01 -4.43 -2.65
CA ILE A 1 -21.38 -5.06 -1.38
C ILE A 1 -22.58 -4.37 -0.71
N GLY A 2 -23.03 -3.24 -1.25
CA GLY A 2 -24.23 -2.54 -0.76
C GLY A 2 -24.06 -1.97 0.65
N VAL A 3 -22.90 -1.41 0.94
CA VAL A 3 -22.61 -0.62 2.15
C VAL A 3 -22.55 0.84 1.72
N GLU A 4 -23.20 1.71 2.49
CA GLU A 4 -23.13 3.15 2.26
C GLU A 4 -21.72 3.66 2.54
N SER A 5 -21.21 4.45 1.62
CA SER A 5 -19.87 5.04 1.72
C SER A 5 -19.90 6.50 1.28
N ARG A 6 -18.94 7.27 1.77
CA ARG A 6 -18.76 8.68 1.41
C ARG A 6 -17.30 8.95 1.07
N SER A 7 -17.07 9.82 0.10
CA SER A 7 -15.73 10.36 -0.17
C SER A 7 -15.54 11.70 0.54
N ASP A 8 -14.27 12.02 0.81
CA ASP A 8 -13.85 13.33 1.28
C ASP A 8 -13.26 14.17 0.13
N PRO A 9 -12.88 15.45 0.36
CA PRO A 9 -12.30 16.31 -0.68
C PRO A 9 -10.96 15.84 -1.26
N LEU A 10 -10.21 14.98 -0.57
CA LEU A 10 -8.97 14.39 -1.09
C LEU A 10 -9.22 13.16 -1.95
N GLY A 11 -10.40 12.53 -1.81
CA GLY A 11 -10.75 11.31 -2.51
C GLY A 11 -10.70 10.04 -1.65
N ASN A 12 -10.43 10.14 -0.35
CA ASN A 12 -10.59 8.99 0.56
C ASN A 12 -12.04 8.51 0.54
N LEU A 13 -12.23 7.20 0.60
CA LEU A 13 -13.55 6.58 0.70
C LEU A 13 -13.73 5.96 2.08
N VAL A 14 -14.85 6.26 2.76
CA VAL A 14 -15.13 5.75 4.12
C VAL A 14 -16.50 5.13 4.19
N ALA A 15 -16.58 3.96 4.85
CA ALA A 15 -17.81 3.28 5.21
C ALA A 15 -17.88 3.09 6.73
N HIS A 16 -18.99 3.50 7.34
CA HIS A 16 -19.21 3.42 8.79
C HIS A 16 -20.05 2.19 9.17
N PHE A 17 -19.58 1.45 10.16
CA PHE A 17 -20.27 0.32 10.77
C PHE A 17 -20.54 0.62 12.24
N PRO A 18 -21.81 0.76 12.67
CA PRO A 18 -22.16 1.11 14.03
C PRO A 18 -21.77 0.00 15.03
N GLY A 19 -21.56 0.41 16.29
CA GLY A 19 -21.18 -0.51 17.36
C GLY A 19 -21.09 0.19 18.70
N TYR A 20 -20.52 -0.49 19.71
CA TYR A 20 -20.32 0.02 21.06
C TYR A 20 -18.91 -0.28 21.56
N GLY A 21 -18.23 0.72 22.10
CA GLY A 21 -16.87 0.61 22.59
C GLY A 21 -15.93 1.62 21.93
N PRO A 22 -14.62 1.40 21.99
CA PRO A 22 -13.64 2.25 21.32
C PRO A 22 -13.89 2.33 19.81
N ARG A 23 -13.74 3.51 19.24
CA ARG A 23 -13.87 3.74 17.79
C ARG A 23 -12.65 3.20 17.06
N VAL A 24 -12.87 2.34 16.07
CA VAL A 24 -11.81 1.73 15.27
C VAL A 24 -11.79 2.36 13.89
N MET A 25 -10.65 2.87 13.46
CA MET A 25 -10.35 3.16 12.07
C MET A 25 -9.52 2.00 11.51
N LEU A 26 -10.09 1.28 10.56
CA LEU A 26 -9.43 0.19 9.84
C LEU A 26 -9.22 0.64 8.40
N PHE A 27 -7.97 0.74 7.94
CA PHE A 27 -7.70 1.42 6.68
C PHE A 27 -6.52 0.83 5.91
N THR A 28 -6.52 1.11 4.62
CA THR A 28 -5.51 0.75 3.61
C THR A 28 -5.50 1.84 2.56
N HIS A 29 -4.47 1.95 1.75
CA HIS A 29 -4.46 2.90 0.65
C HIS A 29 -4.91 2.26 -0.68
N MET A 30 -5.51 3.07 -1.55
CA MET A 30 -5.99 2.62 -2.87
C MET A 30 -5.24 3.25 -4.04
N ASP A 31 -4.35 4.21 -3.77
CA ASP A 31 -3.43 4.74 -4.77
C ASP A 31 -2.30 3.74 -5.06
N GLN A 32 -1.48 4.06 -6.01
CA GLN A 32 -0.37 3.22 -6.47
C GLN A 32 0.80 4.09 -6.85
N LEU A 33 1.97 3.52 -6.86
CA LEU A 33 3.18 4.11 -7.42
C LEU A 33 3.00 4.49 -8.88
N GLY A 34 3.69 5.51 -9.30
CA GLY A 34 3.68 5.93 -10.69
C GLY A 34 4.56 7.15 -10.94
N PHE A 35 4.14 7.89 -11.95
CA PHE A 35 4.84 9.05 -12.42
C PHE A 35 3.84 10.12 -12.85
N ILE A 36 4.39 11.32 -13.09
CA ILE A 36 3.66 12.41 -13.71
C ILE A 36 4.45 12.89 -14.95
N VAL A 37 3.73 13.24 -16.01
CA VAL A 37 4.35 13.85 -17.19
C VAL A 37 4.95 15.20 -16.79
N ARG A 38 6.29 15.29 -16.83
CA ARG A 38 7.03 16.49 -16.48
C ARG A 38 7.30 17.39 -17.69
N LYS A 39 7.58 16.79 -18.85
CA LYS A 39 7.91 17.51 -20.08
C LYS A 39 7.58 16.66 -21.31
N ILE A 40 7.12 17.30 -22.36
CA ILE A 40 6.96 16.71 -23.70
C ILE A 40 8.07 17.32 -24.57
N GLU A 41 8.93 16.47 -25.14
CA GLU A 41 10.01 16.89 -26.02
C GLU A 41 9.49 17.14 -27.43
N VAL A 42 10.22 17.91 -28.23
CA VAL A 42 9.81 18.28 -29.61
C VAL A 42 9.65 17.07 -30.53
N ASP A 43 10.38 16.00 -30.26
CA ASP A 43 10.36 14.72 -30.97
C ASP A 43 9.30 13.74 -30.46
N GLY A 44 8.40 14.17 -29.57
CA GLY A 44 7.32 13.37 -29.01
C GLY A 44 7.69 12.50 -27.81
N LEU A 45 8.96 12.46 -27.40
CA LEU A 45 9.36 11.71 -26.21
C LEU A 45 8.91 12.43 -24.94
N ILE A 46 8.58 11.67 -23.90
CA ILE A 46 7.95 12.18 -22.68
C ILE A 46 8.86 11.98 -21.49
N ARG A 47 9.20 13.05 -20.78
CA ARG A 47 9.95 13.00 -19.52
C ARG A 47 9.02 12.88 -18.34
N LEU A 48 9.40 12.05 -17.39
CA LEU A 48 8.63 11.74 -16.19
C LEU A 48 9.21 12.37 -14.94
N GLU A 49 8.37 12.55 -13.94
CA GLU A 49 8.74 12.76 -12.53
C GLU A 49 8.05 11.68 -11.69
N ARG A 50 8.69 11.23 -10.61
CA ARG A 50 8.18 10.14 -9.77
C ARG A 50 7.04 10.59 -8.87
N LEU A 51 6.06 9.71 -8.71
CA LEU A 51 5.09 9.73 -7.62
C LEU A 51 5.33 8.50 -6.77
N GLY A 52 6.06 8.69 -5.65
CA GLY A 52 6.42 7.62 -4.75
C GLY A 52 7.82 7.05 -4.89
N GLY A 53 8.08 5.97 -4.20
CA GLY A 53 9.38 5.32 -4.04
C GLY A 53 9.73 4.33 -5.15
N VAL A 54 9.69 4.73 -6.41
CA VAL A 54 9.93 3.83 -7.55
C VAL A 54 11.41 3.44 -7.68
N PRO A 55 11.74 2.13 -7.77
CA PRO A 55 13.14 1.67 -7.88
C PRO A 55 13.67 1.84 -9.31
N GLU A 56 14.64 2.72 -9.50
CA GLU A 56 15.19 3.07 -10.82
C GLU A 56 15.68 1.87 -11.62
N ARG A 57 16.26 0.87 -10.95
CA ARG A 57 16.76 -0.35 -11.59
C ARG A 57 15.69 -1.21 -12.26
N ALA A 58 14.42 -1.00 -11.90
CA ALA A 58 13.29 -1.77 -12.41
C ALA A 58 12.48 -1.03 -13.47
N LEU A 59 12.91 0.17 -13.90
CA LEU A 59 12.11 1.03 -14.78
C LEU A 59 12.30 0.77 -16.26
N ALA A 60 13.54 0.59 -16.72
CA ALA A 60 13.84 0.45 -18.13
C ALA A 60 13.08 -0.73 -18.76
N ALA A 61 12.49 -0.50 -19.93
CA ALA A 61 11.69 -1.46 -20.71
C ALA A 61 10.34 -1.85 -20.07
N GLN A 62 9.83 -1.09 -19.10
CA GLN A 62 8.50 -1.32 -18.56
C GLN A 62 7.43 -0.67 -19.44
N ASP A 63 6.31 -1.39 -19.61
CA ASP A 63 5.11 -0.87 -20.23
C ASP A 63 4.38 0.06 -19.25
N VAL A 64 3.90 1.19 -19.76
CA VAL A 64 3.16 2.18 -18.97
C VAL A 64 1.89 2.62 -19.67
N LEU A 65 0.95 3.15 -18.89
CA LEU A 65 -0.23 3.86 -19.38
C LEU A 65 -0.16 5.31 -18.93
N ILE A 66 -0.38 6.24 -19.86
CA ILE A 66 -0.53 7.66 -19.60
C ILE A 66 -2.01 7.97 -19.51
N CYS A 67 -2.47 8.41 -18.34
CA CYS A 67 -3.88 8.67 -18.09
C CYS A 67 -4.30 10.01 -18.70
N VAL A 68 -5.13 9.98 -19.73
CA VAL A 68 -5.63 11.20 -20.40
C VAL A 68 -7.09 11.49 -20.07
N GLY A 69 -7.73 10.66 -19.28
CA GLY A 69 -9.11 10.78 -18.85
C GLY A 69 -10.07 9.91 -19.66
N GLU A 70 -11.31 9.77 -19.14
CA GLU A 70 -12.41 9.04 -19.78
C GLU A 70 -12.10 7.58 -20.18
N GLY A 71 -11.09 6.93 -19.56
CA GLY A 71 -10.69 5.56 -19.88
C GLY A 71 -9.97 5.41 -21.23
N GLN A 72 -9.48 6.52 -21.80
CA GLN A 72 -8.71 6.55 -23.05
C GLN A 72 -7.20 6.69 -22.76
N ASP A 73 -6.67 5.76 -21.98
CA ASP A 73 -5.25 5.79 -21.63
C ASP A 73 -4.36 5.52 -22.85
N VAL A 74 -3.23 6.22 -22.93
CA VAL A 74 -2.25 6.05 -24.00
C VAL A 74 -1.13 5.12 -23.53
N SER A 75 -0.90 4.04 -24.26
CA SER A 75 0.19 3.11 -24.00
C SER A 75 1.54 3.71 -24.36
N GLY A 76 2.57 3.38 -23.58
CA GLY A 76 3.94 3.75 -23.85
C GLY A 76 4.92 2.76 -23.22
N VAL A 77 6.19 2.90 -23.56
CA VAL A 77 7.27 2.09 -23.00
C VAL A 77 8.33 3.02 -22.41
N ILE A 78 8.80 2.74 -21.20
CA ILE A 78 9.97 3.41 -20.63
C ILE A 78 11.20 2.97 -21.42
N ALA A 79 11.92 3.93 -21.97
CA ALA A 79 13.04 3.68 -22.86
C ALA A 79 14.15 2.85 -22.20
N ASN A 80 14.75 2.00 -23.00
CA ASN A 80 15.95 1.24 -22.65
C ASN A 80 16.98 1.39 -23.76
N LYS A 81 18.20 1.81 -23.43
CA LYS A 81 19.29 1.89 -24.41
C LYS A 81 19.60 0.49 -24.97
N SER A 82 19.68 0.38 -26.30
CA SER A 82 19.98 -0.88 -26.95
C SER A 82 21.28 -1.49 -26.43
N HIS A 83 21.29 -2.80 -26.18
CA HIS A 83 22.48 -3.53 -25.76
C HIS A 83 23.67 -3.33 -26.72
N HIS A 84 23.41 -3.25 -28.01
CA HIS A 84 24.45 -3.07 -29.03
C HIS A 84 25.12 -1.68 -29.00
N ALA A 85 24.45 -0.68 -28.44
CA ALA A 85 24.98 0.67 -28.28
C ALA A 85 25.49 0.96 -26.85
N THR A 86 25.38 -0.01 -25.95
CA THR A 86 25.77 0.13 -24.53
C THR A 86 27.25 -0.18 -24.36
N THR A 87 28.01 0.74 -23.78
CA THR A 87 29.43 0.54 -23.46
C THR A 87 29.62 -0.44 -22.30
N ALA A 88 30.84 -0.96 -22.12
CA ALA A 88 31.13 -1.89 -21.02
C ALA A 88 30.85 -1.30 -19.63
N LEU A 89 31.04 0.00 -19.43
CA LEU A 89 30.75 0.69 -18.17
C LEU A 89 29.26 0.86 -17.94
N GLU A 90 28.51 1.30 -18.96
CA GLU A 90 27.07 1.53 -18.87
C GLU A 90 26.27 0.25 -18.56
N LYS A 91 26.76 -0.92 -18.95
CA LYS A 91 26.10 -2.21 -18.70
C LYS A 91 25.78 -2.47 -17.22
N TYR A 92 26.56 -1.90 -16.33
CA TYR A 92 26.45 -2.12 -14.88
C TYR A 92 25.94 -0.88 -14.13
N GLN A 93 25.54 0.17 -14.85
CA GLN A 93 25.00 1.39 -14.28
C GLN A 93 23.48 1.42 -14.37
N VAL A 94 22.84 1.84 -13.28
CA VAL A 94 21.40 2.12 -13.28
C VAL A 94 21.22 3.52 -13.89
N THR A 95 20.40 3.62 -14.93
CA THR A 95 20.05 4.92 -15.51
C THR A 95 19.16 5.68 -14.56
N PRO A 96 19.55 6.91 -14.13
CA PRO A 96 18.69 7.73 -13.28
C PRO A 96 17.34 8.01 -13.95
N TYR A 97 16.25 8.03 -13.17
CA TYR A 97 14.89 8.26 -13.72
C TYR A 97 14.79 9.57 -14.52
N ALA A 98 15.55 10.60 -14.14
CA ALA A 98 15.57 11.90 -14.82
C ALA A 98 16.09 11.82 -16.27
N GLU A 99 16.86 10.79 -16.60
CA GLU A 99 17.39 10.53 -17.94
C GLU A 99 16.47 9.60 -18.74
N LEU A 100 15.58 8.87 -18.08
CA LEU A 100 14.60 8.02 -18.75
C LEU A 100 13.52 8.86 -19.45
N TYR A 101 12.90 8.28 -20.45
CA TYR A 101 11.77 8.86 -21.15
C TYR A 101 10.79 7.75 -21.57
N VAL A 102 9.56 8.16 -21.84
CA VAL A 102 8.53 7.27 -22.39
C VAL A 102 8.40 7.52 -23.88
N ASP A 103 8.36 6.46 -24.64
CA ASP A 103 8.05 6.44 -26.07
C ASP A 103 6.64 5.87 -26.25
N THR A 104 5.77 6.64 -26.87
CA THR A 104 4.38 6.27 -27.22
C THR A 104 4.22 5.94 -28.71
N GLY A 105 5.31 5.99 -29.49
CA GLY A 105 5.29 5.82 -30.93
C GLY A 105 4.84 7.09 -31.70
N LEU A 106 4.53 8.19 -30.98
CA LEU A 106 4.18 9.48 -31.59
C LEU A 106 5.46 10.26 -31.90
N SER A 107 5.48 10.97 -33.02
CA SER A 107 6.70 11.49 -33.63
C SER A 107 6.99 12.97 -33.34
N CYS A 108 6.08 13.67 -32.68
CA CYS A 108 6.27 15.06 -32.31
C CYS A 108 5.33 15.50 -31.16
N ALA A 109 5.67 16.61 -30.50
CA ALA A 109 4.88 17.16 -29.41
C ALA A 109 3.42 17.43 -29.80
N ALA A 110 3.14 17.87 -31.02
CA ALA A 110 1.78 18.15 -31.49
C ALA A 110 0.91 16.88 -31.54
N GLU A 111 1.48 15.74 -31.96
CA GLU A 111 0.78 14.44 -31.94
C GLU A 111 0.52 13.97 -30.50
N VAL A 112 1.49 14.12 -29.62
CA VAL A 112 1.35 13.79 -28.20
C VAL A 112 0.23 14.61 -27.54
N GLU A 113 0.20 15.92 -27.81
CA GLU A 113 -0.86 16.81 -27.33
C GLU A 113 -2.21 16.48 -27.94
N ALA A 114 -2.28 16.11 -29.23
CA ALA A 114 -3.52 15.70 -29.90
C ALA A 114 -4.07 14.39 -29.32
N ALA A 115 -3.20 13.49 -28.85
CA ALA A 115 -3.58 12.27 -28.14
C ALA A 115 -4.12 12.54 -26.71
N GLY A 116 -4.18 13.80 -26.28
CA GLY A 116 -4.70 14.19 -24.95
C GLY A 116 -3.65 14.26 -23.85
N ILE A 117 -2.40 13.88 -24.10
CA ILE A 117 -1.34 13.92 -23.11
C ILE A 117 -0.96 15.37 -22.77
N ARG A 118 -0.86 15.67 -21.50
CA ARG A 118 -0.52 17.02 -20.98
C ARG A 118 0.53 16.89 -19.87
N ILE A 119 1.29 17.96 -19.66
CA ILE A 119 2.10 18.09 -18.43
C ILE A 119 1.17 17.96 -17.23
N GLY A 120 1.56 17.15 -16.26
CA GLY A 120 0.75 16.80 -15.08
C GLY A 120 -0.15 15.57 -15.25
N ALA A 121 -0.22 14.96 -16.43
CA ALA A 121 -0.93 13.68 -16.59
C ALA A 121 -0.25 12.58 -15.79
N ALA A 122 -1.04 11.76 -15.09
CA ALA A 122 -0.54 10.61 -14.36
C ALA A 122 -0.07 9.51 -15.32
N VAL A 123 0.99 8.82 -14.94
CA VAL A 123 1.53 7.68 -15.66
C VAL A 123 1.71 6.53 -14.69
N VAL A 124 1.17 5.38 -15.02
CA VAL A 124 1.22 4.18 -14.18
C VAL A 124 1.85 3.02 -14.96
N TYR A 125 2.35 2.01 -14.24
CA TYR A 125 2.70 0.75 -14.89
C TYR A 125 1.48 0.16 -15.60
N ALA A 126 1.66 -0.39 -16.78
CA ALA A 126 0.56 -1.08 -17.48
C ALA A 126 0.04 -2.23 -16.61
N PRO A 127 -1.28 -2.29 -16.33
CA PRO A 127 -1.85 -3.27 -15.42
C PRO A 127 -1.56 -4.70 -15.88
N GLN A 128 -1.00 -5.51 -15.00
CA GLN A 128 -0.71 -6.91 -15.24
C GLN A 128 -1.05 -7.72 -13.99
N ALA A 129 -1.63 -8.89 -14.18
CA ALA A 129 -1.85 -9.86 -13.12
C ALA A 129 -1.71 -11.28 -13.67
N ALA A 130 -1.02 -12.13 -12.94
CA ALA A 130 -0.83 -13.53 -13.29
C ALA A 130 -0.82 -14.39 -12.02
N ALA A 131 -1.47 -15.54 -12.08
CA ALA A 131 -1.26 -16.58 -11.09
C ALA A 131 0.11 -17.23 -11.30
N LEU A 132 0.89 -17.30 -10.23
CA LEU A 132 2.12 -18.06 -10.17
C LEU A 132 1.91 -19.21 -9.20
N ASN A 133 1.71 -20.44 -9.72
CA ASN A 133 1.23 -21.55 -8.93
C ASN A 133 -0.22 -21.31 -8.43
N ASP A 134 -0.73 -22.22 -7.59
CA ASP A 134 -2.16 -22.25 -7.21
C ASP A 134 -2.55 -21.06 -6.29
N ASP A 135 -1.66 -20.65 -5.40
CA ASP A 135 -1.98 -19.69 -4.33
C ASP A 135 -1.22 -18.35 -4.43
N ARG A 136 -0.47 -18.12 -5.51
CA ARG A 136 0.34 -16.91 -5.64
C ARG A 136 -0.16 -15.99 -6.75
N ILE A 137 -0.24 -14.71 -6.46
CA ILE A 137 -0.57 -13.67 -7.43
C ILE A 137 0.64 -12.76 -7.60
N CYS A 138 1.04 -12.58 -8.88
CA CYS A 138 2.03 -11.60 -9.27
C CYS A 138 1.37 -10.54 -10.16
N GLY A 139 1.49 -9.28 -9.79
CA GLY A 139 0.86 -8.19 -10.54
C GLY A 139 1.42 -6.82 -10.25
N THR A 140 0.85 -5.84 -10.93
CA THR A 140 1.06 -4.43 -10.63
C THR A 140 0.17 -4.01 -9.47
N SER A 141 0.68 -3.12 -8.61
CA SER A 141 -0.11 -2.47 -7.56
C SER A 141 -0.78 -3.45 -6.58
N VAL A 142 -0.13 -4.57 -6.29
CA VAL A 142 -0.52 -5.44 -5.18
C VAL A 142 -0.42 -4.66 -3.88
N ASP A 143 0.54 -3.77 -3.80
CA ASP A 143 0.67 -2.63 -2.90
C ASP A 143 -0.28 -1.49 -3.32
N ASP A 144 -1.36 -1.13 -2.61
CA ASP A 144 -1.97 -1.96 -1.55
C ASP A 144 -3.38 -2.40 -1.96
N ARG A 145 -3.55 -2.77 -3.25
CA ARG A 145 -4.84 -3.31 -3.77
C ARG A 145 -5.19 -4.64 -3.13
N ALA A 146 -4.20 -5.40 -2.65
CA ALA A 146 -4.44 -6.61 -1.87
C ALA A 146 -5.04 -6.28 -0.50
N GLY A 147 -4.54 -5.26 0.19
CA GLY A 147 -5.16 -4.73 1.42
C GLY A 147 -6.57 -4.22 1.16
N CYS A 148 -6.81 -3.54 0.02
CA CYS A 148 -8.16 -3.14 -0.39
C CYS A 148 -9.10 -4.35 -0.51
N ALA A 149 -8.65 -5.44 -1.12
CA ALA A 149 -9.46 -6.66 -1.27
C ALA A 149 -9.79 -7.27 0.10
N VAL A 150 -8.82 -7.33 1.02
CA VAL A 150 -9.01 -7.78 2.41
C VAL A 150 -10.06 -6.92 3.11
N LEU A 151 -9.97 -5.59 3.04
CA LEU A 151 -10.96 -4.69 3.68
C LEU A 151 -12.35 -4.79 3.08
N LEU A 152 -12.48 -5.06 1.78
CA LEU A 152 -13.78 -5.32 1.15
C LEU A 152 -14.42 -6.59 1.72
N GLU A 153 -13.66 -7.63 1.98
CA GLU A 153 -14.16 -8.86 2.59
C GLU A 153 -14.55 -8.66 4.06
N VAL A 154 -13.73 -7.93 4.82
CA VAL A 154 -14.07 -7.51 6.19
C VAL A 154 -15.37 -6.68 6.18
N ALA A 155 -15.53 -5.73 5.26
CA ALA A 155 -16.74 -4.92 5.14
C ALA A 155 -18.00 -5.76 4.84
N ARG A 156 -17.89 -6.79 3.99
CA ARG A 156 -18.98 -7.75 3.75
C ARG A 156 -19.43 -8.45 5.03
N SER A 157 -18.47 -8.90 5.82
CA SER A 157 -18.71 -9.59 7.08
C SER A 157 -19.30 -8.67 8.14
N LEU A 158 -18.84 -7.43 8.22
CA LEU A 158 -19.33 -6.44 9.18
C LEU A 158 -20.74 -5.94 8.87
N LYS A 159 -21.19 -5.98 7.63
CA LYS A 159 -22.51 -5.49 7.20
C LYS A 159 -23.67 -6.07 8.01
N ASN A 160 -23.58 -7.31 8.38
CA ASN A 160 -24.68 -8.04 9.05
C ASN A 160 -24.35 -8.36 10.52
N ARG A 161 -23.28 -7.80 11.09
CA ARG A 161 -22.92 -8.05 12.49
C ARG A 161 -23.94 -7.36 13.43
N THR A 162 -24.13 -7.96 14.59
CA THR A 162 -25.06 -7.45 15.63
C THR A 162 -24.33 -6.90 16.85
N SER A 163 -23.02 -7.05 16.94
CA SER A 163 -22.20 -6.62 18.09
C SER A 163 -20.79 -6.25 17.65
N GLY A 164 -20.03 -5.61 18.54
CA GLY A 164 -18.65 -5.19 18.35
C GLY A 164 -18.48 -3.67 18.39
N PRO A 165 -17.26 -3.16 18.22
CA PRO A 165 -16.96 -1.72 18.26
C PRO A 165 -17.52 -0.98 17.05
N PRO A 166 -17.71 0.34 17.10
CA PRO A 166 -17.92 1.12 15.88
C PRO A 166 -16.64 1.07 15.04
N VAL A 167 -16.79 0.79 13.72
CA VAL A 167 -15.66 0.67 12.78
C VAL A 167 -15.88 1.59 11.61
N ASP A 168 -14.91 2.43 11.32
CA ASP A 168 -14.79 3.16 10.08
C ASP A 168 -13.78 2.43 9.19
N ILE A 169 -14.25 1.77 8.11
CA ILE A 169 -13.37 1.22 7.09
C ILE A 169 -13.06 2.33 6.09
N ALA A 170 -11.77 2.59 5.89
CA ALA A 170 -11.31 3.64 5.00
C ALA A 170 -10.36 3.10 3.92
N PHE A 171 -10.57 3.55 2.69
CA PHE A 171 -9.65 3.41 1.58
C PHE A 171 -9.04 4.79 1.34
N THR A 172 -7.75 4.94 1.70
CA THR A 172 -7.06 6.22 1.65
C THR A 172 -6.38 6.46 0.31
N VAL A 173 -5.99 7.70 0.07
CA VAL A 173 -5.28 8.12 -1.15
C VAL A 173 -4.00 8.86 -0.78
N LEU A 174 -3.06 8.94 -1.73
CA LEU A 174 -1.80 9.66 -1.59
C LEU A 174 -0.90 9.14 -0.45
N GLU A 175 -0.98 7.84 -0.14
CA GLU A 175 -0.03 7.18 0.74
C GLU A 175 1.35 7.21 0.10
N GLU A 176 1.45 6.72 -1.13
CA GLU A 176 2.68 6.65 -1.92
C GLU A 176 3.33 8.01 -2.16
N PHE A 177 2.54 9.07 -2.14
CA PHE A 177 3.01 10.45 -2.24
C PHE A 177 3.12 11.12 -0.87
N ASN A 178 3.94 10.58 0.02
CA ASN A 178 4.26 11.10 1.35
C ASN A 178 3.10 11.08 2.36
N LEU A 179 2.33 9.99 2.45
CA LEU A 179 1.42 9.70 3.56
C LEU A 179 0.39 10.81 3.82
N ARG A 180 -0.37 11.22 2.79
CA ARG A 180 -1.15 12.48 2.87
C ARG A 180 -2.63 12.28 3.16
N GLY A 181 -3.23 11.20 2.68
CA GLY A 181 -4.68 11.03 2.71
C GLY A 181 -5.23 10.66 4.07
N ALA A 182 -4.59 9.74 4.78
CA ALA A 182 -5.10 9.20 6.03
C ALA A 182 -5.10 10.21 7.19
N LEU A 183 -4.11 11.09 7.27
CA LEU A 183 -3.98 12.04 8.38
C LEU A 183 -5.21 12.96 8.53
N PRO A 184 -5.65 13.74 7.50
CA PRO A 184 -6.83 14.59 7.65
C PRO A 184 -8.12 13.80 7.87
N LEU A 185 -8.20 12.57 7.36
CA LEU A 185 -9.32 11.69 7.64
C LEU A 185 -9.34 11.27 9.10
N ALA A 186 -8.22 10.84 9.68
CA ALA A 186 -8.10 10.47 11.08
C ALA A 186 -8.37 11.66 12.02
N GLN A 187 -7.92 12.86 11.66
CA GLN A 187 -8.26 14.09 12.39
C GLN A 187 -9.77 14.38 12.43
N LYS A 188 -10.50 14.00 11.39
CA LYS A 188 -11.96 14.14 11.32
C LYS A 188 -12.69 13.03 12.07
N LEU A 189 -12.22 11.80 11.99
CA LEU A 189 -12.85 10.62 12.62
C LEU A 189 -12.52 10.54 14.11
N LEU A 190 -11.35 10.99 14.54
CA LEU A 190 -10.82 10.88 15.90
C LEU A 190 -10.96 9.47 16.47
N PRO A 191 -10.32 8.46 15.86
CA PRO A 191 -10.41 7.09 16.33
C PRO A 191 -9.68 6.90 17.65
N ASP A 192 -10.16 5.96 18.48
CA ASP A 192 -9.45 5.50 19.68
C ASP A 192 -8.40 4.43 19.32
N ILE A 193 -8.68 3.67 18.25
CA ILE A 193 -7.85 2.59 17.72
C ILE A 193 -7.66 2.81 16.20
N ALA A 194 -6.44 2.66 15.72
CA ALA A 194 -6.12 2.66 14.31
C ALA A 194 -5.38 1.37 13.90
N ILE A 195 -5.92 0.67 12.93
CA ILE A 195 -5.33 -0.54 12.35
C ILE A 195 -5.12 -0.26 10.86
N GLN A 196 -3.88 -0.14 10.44
CA GLN A 196 -3.53 -0.02 9.04
C GLN A 196 -3.25 -1.40 8.46
N LEU A 197 -3.71 -1.62 7.24
CA LEU A 197 -3.24 -2.69 6.40
C LEU A 197 -2.26 -2.14 5.38
N ASP A 198 -1.18 -2.87 5.19
CA ASP A 198 -0.16 -2.58 4.21
C ASP A 198 0.67 -3.84 3.93
N LEU A 199 1.50 -3.81 2.89
CA LEU A 199 2.47 -4.88 2.67
C LEU A 199 3.45 -5.01 3.83
N MET A 200 4.01 -6.20 3.98
CA MET A 200 5.20 -6.44 4.79
C MET A 200 6.28 -7.07 3.93
N LEU A 201 7.51 -6.56 4.03
CA LEU A 201 8.62 -7.08 3.22
C LEU A 201 8.85 -8.56 3.53
N ALA A 202 8.59 -9.43 2.57
CA ALA A 202 9.01 -10.81 2.64
C ALA A 202 10.54 -10.90 2.60
N THR A 203 11.12 -11.74 3.45
CA THR A 203 12.57 -11.88 3.61
C THR A 203 13.06 -13.26 3.20
N ASP A 204 12.22 -14.01 2.48
CA ASP A 204 12.45 -15.38 2.02
C ASP A 204 13.07 -15.47 0.62
N THR A 205 13.80 -14.42 0.21
CA THR A 205 14.61 -14.42 -1.00
C THR A 205 16.09 -14.26 -0.66
N PRO A 206 17.03 -14.75 -1.50
CA PRO A 206 18.47 -14.75 -1.20
C PRO A 206 19.07 -13.38 -0.88
N ASP A 207 18.47 -12.31 -1.38
CA ASP A 207 18.90 -10.92 -1.17
C ASP A 207 18.25 -10.27 0.06
N MET A 208 17.24 -10.91 0.66
CA MET A 208 16.48 -10.37 1.78
C MET A 208 16.60 -11.19 3.07
N GLU A 209 17.10 -12.42 3.03
CA GLU A 209 17.13 -13.37 4.16
C GLU A 209 17.82 -12.83 5.43
N ALA A 210 18.78 -11.93 5.27
CA ALA A 210 19.49 -11.30 6.40
C ALA A 210 18.63 -10.23 7.13
N ARG A 211 17.44 -9.88 6.60
CA ARG A 211 16.62 -8.81 7.15
C ARG A 211 15.51 -9.27 8.09
N GLY A 212 15.19 -10.55 8.13
CA GLY A 212 14.12 -11.06 8.99
C GLY A 212 13.68 -12.47 8.61
N GLU A 213 12.53 -12.86 9.12
CA GLU A 213 11.97 -14.22 8.97
C GLU A 213 10.58 -14.23 8.30
N MET A 214 10.17 -13.12 7.68
CA MET A 214 8.86 -12.99 7.03
C MET A 214 8.85 -13.79 5.72
N VAL A 215 7.90 -14.72 5.59
CA VAL A 215 7.81 -15.64 4.43
C VAL A 215 6.42 -15.61 3.80
N LEU A 216 6.35 -15.76 2.48
CA LEU A 216 5.08 -15.93 1.77
C LEU A 216 4.43 -17.27 2.12
N GLY A 217 3.13 -17.27 2.38
CA GLY A 217 2.37 -18.45 2.80
C GLY A 217 2.57 -18.78 4.30
N GLY A 218 3.23 -17.91 5.05
CA GLY A 218 3.45 -18.05 6.49
C GLY A 218 2.35 -17.42 7.35
N GLY A 219 1.31 -16.87 6.74
CA GLY A 219 0.24 -16.13 7.40
C GLY A 219 0.48 -14.62 7.44
N PRO A 220 -0.48 -13.85 7.97
CA PRO A 220 -0.38 -12.41 8.08
C PRO A 220 0.78 -11.98 8.97
N GLY A 221 1.23 -10.75 8.78
CA GLY A 221 2.27 -10.11 9.57
C GLY A 221 1.73 -9.03 10.49
N MET A 222 2.42 -8.81 11.61
CA MET A 222 2.25 -7.68 12.52
C MET A 222 3.58 -6.94 12.65
N SER A 223 3.57 -5.62 12.43
CA SER A 223 4.76 -4.80 12.62
C SER A 223 4.91 -4.40 14.09
N LEU A 224 6.05 -4.77 14.68
CA LEU A 224 6.43 -4.36 16.04
C LEU A 224 7.32 -3.13 16.04
N TYR A 225 7.84 -2.77 14.89
CA TYR A 225 8.68 -1.58 14.68
C TYR A 225 8.79 -1.30 13.19
N SER A 226 8.54 -0.05 12.80
CA SER A 226 8.92 0.47 11.49
C SER A 226 9.56 1.84 11.63
N PHE A 227 10.55 2.14 10.78
CA PHE A 227 11.23 3.45 10.78
C PHE A 227 11.91 3.70 9.45
N HIS A 228 11.64 4.84 8.83
CA HIS A 228 12.23 5.15 7.53
C HIS A 228 13.68 5.65 7.57
N GLY A 229 14.18 6.12 8.71
CA GLY A 229 15.58 6.48 8.90
C GLY A 229 16.04 7.80 8.27
N ARG A 230 15.14 8.62 7.72
CA ARG A 230 15.50 9.85 6.99
C ARG A 230 15.11 11.15 7.71
N GLY A 231 15.24 11.20 9.03
CA GLY A 231 15.17 12.45 9.78
C GLY A 231 13.81 13.14 9.84
N THR A 232 12.72 12.39 9.69
CA THR A 232 11.34 12.85 9.83
C THR A 232 10.63 12.11 10.97
N LEU A 233 9.42 12.51 11.35
CA LEU A 233 8.60 11.84 12.36
C LEU A 233 8.08 10.46 11.91
N ASN A 234 8.83 9.74 11.09
CA ASN A 234 8.39 8.60 10.33
C ASN A 234 8.78 7.29 11.01
N GLY A 235 7.95 6.82 11.90
CA GLY A 235 8.11 5.52 12.54
C GLY A 235 6.89 5.12 13.32
N VAL A 236 6.68 3.82 13.46
CA VAL A 236 5.58 3.24 14.23
C VAL A 236 6.14 2.25 15.24
N ILE A 237 5.70 2.38 16.48
CA ILE A 237 5.79 1.34 17.51
C ILE A 237 4.34 1.07 17.93
N PRO A 238 3.85 -0.16 17.77
CA PRO A 238 2.46 -0.48 18.06
C PRO A 238 2.13 -0.29 19.54
N HIS A 239 0.85 -0.04 19.81
CA HIS A 239 0.36 0.02 21.19
C HIS A 239 0.32 -1.40 21.80
N PRO A 240 0.77 -1.62 23.05
CA PRO A 240 0.80 -2.95 23.66
C PRO A 240 -0.56 -3.67 23.66
N ALA A 241 -1.66 -2.94 23.90
CA ALA A 241 -3.00 -3.50 23.82
C ALA A 241 -3.34 -4.09 22.46
N MET A 242 -2.82 -3.49 21.39
CA MET A 242 -3.05 -3.97 20.03
C MET A 242 -2.21 -5.21 19.73
N VAL A 243 -0.97 -5.25 20.22
CA VAL A 243 -0.11 -6.44 20.09
C VAL A 243 -0.77 -7.62 20.81
N ASP A 244 -1.17 -7.46 22.07
CA ASP A 244 -1.86 -8.50 22.85
C ASP A 244 -3.17 -8.96 22.19
N LEU A 245 -3.96 -8.02 21.67
CA LEU A 245 -5.20 -8.31 20.96
C LEU A 245 -4.98 -9.24 19.78
N PHE A 246 -4.03 -8.91 18.89
CA PHE A 246 -3.77 -9.69 17.69
C PHE A 246 -3.12 -11.04 18.00
N GLU A 247 -2.25 -11.13 19.01
CA GLU A 247 -1.67 -12.39 19.47
C GLU A 247 -2.73 -13.34 20.04
N ARG A 248 -3.66 -12.80 20.85
CA ARG A 248 -4.78 -13.60 21.37
C ARG A 248 -5.75 -14.02 20.27
N ALA A 249 -6.08 -13.11 19.35
CA ALA A 249 -6.96 -13.43 18.23
C ALA A 249 -6.35 -14.51 17.32
N ALA A 250 -5.07 -14.40 16.99
CA ALA A 250 -4.35 -15.38 16.19
C ALA A 250 -4.31 -16.77 16.88
N THR A 251 -4.06 -16.77 18.18
CA THR A 251 -4.06 -18.01 18.99
C THR A 251 -5.45 -18.64 19.02
N ALA A 252 -6.51 -17.86 19.23
CA ALA A 252 -7.88 -18.36 19.34
C ALA A 252 -8.38 -18.98 18.03
N GLU A 253 -8.00 -18.41 16.89
CA GLU A 253 -8.39 -18.89 15.55
C GLU A 253 -7.37 -19.84 14.93
N ASN A 254 -6.28 -20.15 15.65
CA ASN A 254 -5.18 -20.98 15.16
C ASN A 254 -4.59 -20.46 13.82
N ILE A 255 -4.47 -19.14 13.71
CA ILE A 255 -3.87 -18.44 12.56
C ILE A 255 -2.39 -18.20 12.86
N PRO A 256 -1.46 -18.64 12.01
CA PRO A 256 -0.05 -18.27 12.17
C PRO A 256 0.11 -16.76 12.02
N LEU A 257 0.80 -16.13 12.97
CA LEU A 257 1.05 -14.68 12.96
C LEU A 257 2.55 -14.43 12.93
N GLN A 258 3.02 -13.83 11.85
CA GLN A 258 4.40 -13.43 11.67
C GLN A 258 4.67 -12.06 12.31
N ARG A 259 5.90 -11.82 12.75
CA ARG A 259 6.31 -10.55 13.37
C ARG A 259 7.40 -9.89 12.54
N SER A 260 7.31 -8.57 12.39
CA SER A 260 8.28 -7.78 11.64
C SER A 260 8.81 -6.62 12.49
N ALA A 261 10.11 -6.32 12.31
CA ALA A 261 10.74 -5.12 12.84
C ALA A 261 11.72 -4.61 11.76
N GLN A 262 11.31 -3.62 10.98
CA GLN A 262 12.00 -3.23 9.76
C GLN A 262 12.41 -1.74 9.75
N VAL A 263 13.60 -1.47 9.23
CA VAL A 263 14.04 -0.12 8.86
C VAL A 263 13.89 0.05 7.35
N GLY A 264 13.43 1.21 6.91
CA GLY A 264 13.21 1.54 5.51
C GLY A 264 11.76 1.36 5.06
N VAL A 265 10.87 0.91 5.94
CA VAL A 265 9.42 0.82 5.71
C VAL A 265 8.72 1.94 6.47
N LEU A 266 7.70 2.51 5.88
CA LEU A 266 6.90 3.57 6.45
C LEU A 266 5.48 3.46 5.93
N THR A 267 4.51 3.71 6.79
CA THR A 267 3.09 3.67 6.48
C THR A 267 2.38 4.93 6.96
N ASP A 268 1.17 5.18 6.48
CA ASP A 268 0.28 6.28 6.93
C ASP A 268 0.08 6.27 8.46
N LEU A 269 0.21 5.11 9.12
CA LEU A 269 0.02 4.98 10.56
C LEU A 269 1.01 5.82 11.36
N SER A 270 2.19 6.13 10.79
CA SER A 270 3.19 6.99 11.43
C SER A 270 2.65 8.38 11.79
N TYR A 271 1.69 8.89 11.02
CA TYR A 271 1.02 10.16 11.30
C TYR A 271 -0.31 9.96 12.02
N VAL A 272 -1.07 8.92 11.68
CA VAL A 272 -2.38 8.65 12.31
C VAL A 272 -2.25 8.41 13.80
N GLN A 273 -1.20 7.69 14.26
CA GLN A 273 -0.93 7.44 15.67
C GLN A 273 -0.76 8.73 16.51
N LEU A 274 -0.45 9.88 15.88
CA LEU A 274 -0.21 11.16 16.55
C LEU A 274 -1.45 12.06 16.60
N VAL A 275 -2.60 11.59 16.12
CA VAL A 275 -3.84 12.38 16.09
C VAL A 275 -4.44 12.49 17.49
N GLY A 276 -4.95 13.68 17.82
CA GLY A 276 -5.59 13.95 19.11
C GLY A 276 -4.60 13.84 20.29
N GLU A 277 -4.93 13.02 21.26
CA GLU A 277 -4.06 12.69 22.42
C GLU A 277 -3.17 11.45 22.16
N GLY A 278 -3.16 10.96 20.95
CA GLY A 278 -2.52 9.72 20.51
C GLY A 278 -3.53 8.60 20.30
N VAL A 279 -3.33 7.80 19.27
CA VAL A 279 -4.22 6.71 18.87
C VAL A 279 -3.52 5.37 19.12
N ALA A 280 -4.22 4.43 19.77
CA ALA A 280 -3.71 3.08 19.95
C ALA A 280 -3.64 2.36 18.60
N SER A 281 -2.42 2.10 18.10
CA SER A 281 -2.19 1.78 16.71
C SER A 281 -1.39 0.50 16.51
N VAL A 282 -1.61 -0.16 15.37
CA VAL A 282 -0.81 -1.29 14.88
C VAL A 282 -0.88 -1.36 13.34
N ASP A 283 0.25 -1.65 12.71
CA ASP A 283 0.30 -2.08 11.32
C ASP A 283 0.15 -3.60 11.25
N MET A 284 -0.85 -4.03 10.50
CA MET A 284 -1.08 -5.42 10.10
C MET A 284 -0.89 -5.54 8.60
N GLY A 285 -0.46 -6.69 8.12
CA GLY A 285 -0.26 -6.79 6.68
C GLY A 285 -0.03 -8.20 6.20
N PHE A 286 0.36 -8.29 4.95
CA PHE A 286 0.65 -9.54 4.28
C PHE A 286 2.07 -9.52 3.72
N PRO A 287 2.80 -10.66 3.77
CA PRO A 287 4.12 -10.74 3.17
C PRO A 287 4.06 -10.47 1.67
N MET A 288 4.97 -9.64 1.17
CA MET A 288 5.08 -9.34 -0.25
C MET A 288 6.53 -9.30 -0.70
N ARG A 289 6.82 -9.88 -1.87
CA ARG A 289 8.11 -9.78 -2.55
C ARG A 289 8.06 -8.72 -3.65
N TYR A 290 9.21 -8.13 -3.95
CA TYR A 290 9.41 -7.22 -5.09
C TYR A 290 8.57 -5.96 -5.03
N SER A 291 8.26 -5.47 -3.82
CA SER A 291 7.48 -4.25 -3.61
C SER A 291 8.00 -3.07 -4.40
N HIS A 292 7.11 -2.16 -4.77
CA HIS A 292 7.38 -0.96 -5.55
C HIS A 292 7.84 -1.22 -7.00
N SER A 293 7.75 -2.44 -7.48
CA SER A 293 8.04 -2.78 -8.88
C SER A 293 6.76 -3.01 -9.69
N ALA A 294 6.91 -3.13 -11.00
CA ALA A 294 5.78 -3.51 -11.85
C ALA A 294 5.30 -4.97 -11.66
N ARG A 295 5.97 -5.75 -10.79
CA ARG A 295 5.73 -7.19 -10.58
C ARG A 295 5.88 -7.56 -9.11
N GLU A 296 4.86 -7.26 -8.34
CA GLU A 296 4.76 -7.56 -6.93
C GLU A 296 4.11 -8.93 -6.72
N LEU A 297 4.51 -9.65 -5.69
CA LEU A 297 4.11 -11.04 -5.47
C LEU A 297 3.61 -11.23 -4.04
N CYS A 298 2.38 -11.69 -3.87
CA CYS A 298 1.79 -12.09 -2.59
C CYS A 298 1.16 -13.49 -2.65
N ASP A 299 0.78 -14.00 -1.49
CA ASP A 299 0.10 -15.29 -1.30
C ASP A 299 -1.36 -15.06 -0.92
N LEU A 300 -2.30 -15.73 -1.60
CA LEU A 300 -3.74 -15.60 -1.34
C LEU A 300 -4.15 -16.13 0.04
N GLY A 301 -3.50 -17.18 0.52
CA GLY A 301 -3.75 -17.75 1.84
C GLY A 301 -3.43 -16.75 2.96
N ASP A 302 -2.37 -15.96 2.78
CA ASP A 302 -2.01 -14.91 3.74
C ASP A 302 -3.09 -13.81 3.79
N LEU A 303 -3.65 -13.40 2.63
CA LEU A 303 -4.72 -12.41 2.55
C LEU A 303 -6.02 -12.90 3.20
N VAL A 304 -6.40 -14.17 2.95
CA VAL A 304 -7.57 -14.79 3.57
C VAL A 304 -7.40 -14.86 5.08
N SER A 305 -6.24 -15.31 5.55
CA SER A 305 -5.90 -15.39 6.97
C SER A 305 -5.87 -14.01 7.64
N LEU A 306 -5.41 -12.97 6.93
CA LEU A 306 -5.44 -11.59 7.41
C LEU A 306 -6.88 -11.11 7.62
N ALA A 307 -7.78 -11.34 6.67
CA ALA A 307 -9.20 -10.98 6.81
C ALA A 307 -9.85 -11.69 8.02
N GLN A 308 -9.58 -12.98 8.20
CA GLN A 308 -10.08 -13.76 9.33
C GLN A 308 -9.53 -13.22 10.67
N LEU A 309 -8.24 -12.93 10.73
CA LEU A 309 -7.60 -12.39 11.93
C LEU A 309 -8.16 -11.01 12.32
N LEU A 310 -8.40 -10.12 11.35
CA LEU A 310 -9.02 -8.82 11.58
C LEU A 310 -10.42 -8.96 12.16
N LEU A 311 -11.25 -9.85 11.62
CA LEU A 311 -12.59 -10.12 12.14
C LEU A 311 -12.56 -10.68 13.55
N ALA A 312 -11.66 -11.63 13.83
CA ALA A 312 -11.46 -12.20 15.15
C ALA A 312 -11.01 -11.15 16.19
N ALA A 313 -10.07 -10.28 15.81
CA ALA A 313 -9.60 -9.20 16.65
C ALA A 313 -10.72 -8.18 16.94
N LEU A 314 -11.45 -7.72 15.92
CA LEU A 314 -12.61 -6.82 16.08
C LEU A 314 -13.69 -7.43 16.99
N GLY A 315 -13.90 -8.74 16.94
CA GLY A 315 -14.82 -9.46 17.82
C GLY A 315 -14.42 -9.44 19.31
N GLN A 316 -13.14 -9.23 19.62
CA GLN A 316 -12.63 -9.14 20.99
C GLN A 316 -12.61 -7.72 21.55
N ILE A 317 -12.88 -6.69 20.73
CA ILE A 317 -12.97 -5.30 21.18
C ILE A 317 -14.40 -5.03 21.70
N GLY A 318 -14.54 -5.07 23.01
CA GLY A 318 -15.82 -4.74 23.67
C GLY A 318 -15.79 -3.36 24.35
N PRO A 319 -16.93 -2.94 24.95
CA PRO A 319 -17.02 -1.63 25.62
C PRO A 319 -16.04 -1.40 26.79
N LYS A 320 -15.48 -2.50 27.33
CA LYS A 320 -14.50 -2.46 28.42
C LYS A 320 -13.07 -2.75 27.94
N PHE A 321 -12.82 -2.73 26.63
CA PHE A 321 -11.47 -2.94 26.10
C PHE A 321 -10.57 -1.79 26.57
N SER A 322 -9.53 -2.12 27.34
CA SER A 322 -8.62 -1.13 27.89
C SER A 322 -7.59 -0.69 26.86
N LEU A 323 -7.37 0.62 26.78
CA LEU A 323 -6.28 1.24 26.03
C LEU A 323 -5.23 1.86 26.97
N ASN A 324 -5.33 1.59 28.29
CA ASN A 324 -4.32 2.01 29.23
C ASN A 324 -3.07 1.13 29.07
N ARG A 325 -1.92 1.75 28.79
CA ARG A 325 -0.65 1.02 28.59
C ARG A 325 -0.24 0.22 29.83
N ASP A 326 -0.56 0.69 31.02
CA ASP A 326 -0.18 0.03 32.28
C ASP A 326 -0.86 -1.33 32.47
N ASP A 327 -1.97 -1.59 31.76
CA ASP A 327 -2.67 -2.88 31.82
C ASP A 327 -1.95 -3.99 31.02
N TYR A 328 -0.89 -3.65 30.27
CA TYR A 328 -0.16 -4.53 29.33
C TYR A 328 1.35 -4.56 29.56
N THR A 329 1.82 -4.21 30.74
CA THR A 329 3.25 -4.22 31.15
C THR A 329 3.63 -5.45 31.97
#